data_04e29550ca1a5c02defe9987b9a1dbd5
#
_entry.id   04e29550ca1a5c02defe9987b9a1dbd5
#
_cell.length_a   1.000
_cell.length_b   1.000
_cell.length_c   1.000
_cell.angle_alpha   90.00
_cell.angle_beta   90.00
_cell.angle_gamma   90.00
#
_symmetry.space_group_name_H-M   'P 1'
#
loop_
_entity.id
_entity.type
_entity.pdbx_description
1 polymer ?
#
loop_
_entity_poly.entity_id
_entity_poly.type
_entity_poly.pdbx_seq_one_letter_code
_entity_poly.pdbx_strand_id
1 'polypeptide(L)'
;MGITMFIPMLMAASAQALPPATAVPPPETDAAAVLAPINVVFAAFEAGDAAAMLRQVYPDGRVTATGMRASGSGLRQQSWTQFAERLKPGEGFQERISDPAIEIDGDVAMVWAPFVVRVGGKVSNCGYDLFDLVRDNGTWKIMNLTFSSRTTGCPAQ
;
A
#
# COMPACT_ATOMS: atom_id res chain seq x y z
N MET A 1 4.10 58.09 -41.14
CA MET A 1 3.37 57.40 -40.02
C MET A 1 3.56 55.93 -40.27
N GLY A 2 4.61 55.33 -39.71
CA GLY A 2 4.94 53.89 -39.88
C GLY A 2 4.41 53.10 -38.73
N ILE A 3 3.55 52.11 -38.94
CA ILE A 3 3.04 51.17 -37.98
C ILE A 3 4.01 50.00 -37.89
N THR A 4 4.70 49.89 -36.77
CA THR A 4 5.59 48.76 -36.47
C THR A 4 4.75 47.65 -35.89
N MET A 5 4.60 46.56 -36.63
CA MET A 5 3.85 45.37 -36.26
C MET A 5 4.78 44.44 -35.45
N PHE A 6 4.54 44.35 -34.11
CA PHE A 6 5.22 43.37 -33.26
C PHE A 6 4.52 42.03 -33.41
N ILE A 7 5.27 41.02 -33.90
CA ILE A 7 4.83 39.63 -33.91
C ILE A 7 5.31 38.98 -32.61
N PRO A 8 4.40 38.45 -31.75
CA PRO A 8 4.85 37.72 -30.56
C PRO A 8 5.37 36.35 -30.98
N MET A 9 6.62 36.08 -30.62
CA MET A 9 7.28 34.80 -30.82
C MET A 9 6.76 33.82 -29.74
N LEU A 10 5.89 32.89 -30.14
CA LEU A 10 5.43 31.79 -29.27
C LEU A 10 6.57 30.83 -29.08
N MET A 11 7.15 30.76 -27.86
CA MET A 11 8.08 29.69 -27.48
C MET A 11 7.26 28.44 -27.16
N ALA A 12 7.32 27.44 -28.02
CA ALA A 12 6.81 26.11 -27.74
C ALA A 12 7.74 25.42 -26.74
N ALA A 13 7.27 25.24 -25.51
CA ALA A 13 7.94 24.41 -24.52
C ALA A 13 7.83 22.94 -24.96
N SER A 14 8.95 22.32 -25.34
CA SER A 14 9.01 20.89 -25.63
C SER A 14 8.86 20.13 -24.31
N ALA A 15 7.72 19.49 -24.10
CA ALA A 15 7.57 18.52 -23.03
C ALA A 15 8.45 17.31 -23.34
N GLN A 16 9.57 17.19 -22.63
CA GLN A 16 10.41 16.00 -22.71
C GLN A 16 9.66 14.88 -21.95
N ALA A 17 9.24 13.85 -22.69
CA ALA A 17 8.75 12.63 -22.09
C ALA A 17 9.89 11.99 -21.30
N LEU A 18 9.68 11.74 -20.00
CA LEU A 18 10.61 10.94 -19.21
C LEU A 18 10.69 9.54 -19.84
N PRO A 19 11.90 8.95 -19.96
CA PRO A 19 12.02 7.56 -20.39
C PRO A 19 11.23 6.66 -19.44
N PRO A 20 10.59 5.58 -19.94
CA PRO A 20 9.94 4.61 -19.06
C PRO A 20 10.97 4.07 -18.08
N ALA A 21 10.68 4.16 -16.79
CA ALA A 21 11.48 3.54 -15.76
C ALA A 21 11.44 2.02 -15.98
N THR A 22 12.52 1.44 -16.49
CA THR A 22 12.70 -0.01 -16.48
C THR A 22 13.14 -0.40 -15.08
N ALA A 23 12.18 -0.61 -14.20
CA ALA A 23 12.44 -1.12 -12.86
C ALA A 23 13.03 -2.54 -12.99
N VAL A 24 14.26 -2.72 -12.55
CA VAL A 24 14.84 -4.05 -12.38
C VAL A 24 14.29 -4.61 -11.07
N PRO A 25 13.67 -5.79 -11.07
CA PRO A 25 13.20 -6.39 -9.83
C PRO A 25 14.32 -6.47 -8.79
N PRO A 26 14.05 -6.18 -7.51
CA PRO A 26 15.05 -6.26 -6.46
C PRO A 26 15.54 -7.71 -6.30
N PRO A 27 16.76 -7.94 -5.78
CA PRO A 27 17.21 -9.27 -5.42
C PRO A 27 16.20 -9.99 -4.53
N GLU A 28 16.02 -11.28 -4.72
CA GLU A 28 15.01 -12.08 -3.98
C GLU A 28 15.14 -11.96 -2.46
N THR A 29 16.39 -11.89 -1.96
CA THR A 29 16.68 -11.69 -0.52
C THR A 29 16.18 -10.35 0.00
N ASP A 30 16.29 -9.28 -0.78
CA ASP A 30 15.84 -7.95 -0.38
C ASP A 30 14.31 -7.86 -0.45
N ALA A 31 13.71 -8.46 -1.47
CA ALA A 31 12.24 -8.58 -1.60
C ALA A 31 11.66 -9.35 -0.40
N ALA A 32 12.26 -10.47 0.00
CA ALA A 32 11.83 -11.25 1.16
C ALA A 32 11.95 -10.44 2.46
N ALA A 33 13.00 -9.64 2.62
CA ALA A 33 13.20 -8.79 3.80
C ALA A 33 12.13 -7.69 3.90
N VAL A 34 11.76 -7.06 2.77
CA VAL A 34 10.68 -6.07 2.69
C VAL A 34 9.31 -6.69 3.00
N LEU A 35 9.04 -7.91 2.52
CA LEU A 35 7.78 -8.61 2.77
C LEU A 35 7.65 -9.15 4.20
N ALA A 36 8.75 -9.33 4.93
CA ALA A 36 8.73 -9.92 6.27
C ALA A 36 7.80 -9.18 7.25
N PRO A 37 7.90 -7.84 7.45
CA PRO A 37 6.98 -7.11 8.33
C PRO A 37 5.51 -7.17 7.86
N ILE A 38 5.25 -7.19 6.56
CA ILE A 38 3.89 -7.32 5.99
C ILE A 38 3.30 -8.68 6.35
N ASN A 39 4.07 -9.75 6.19
CA ASN A 39 3.62 -11.11 6.56
C ASN A 39 3.32 -11.22 8.06
N VAL A 40 4.11 -10.59 8.92
CA VAL A 40 3.84 -10.55 10.37
C VAL A 40 2.56 -9.77 10.66
N VAL A 41 2.31 -8.65 9.97
CA VAL A 41 1.06 -7.88 10.10
C VAL A 41 -0.15 -8.71 9.70
N PHE A 42 -0.11 -9.45 8.60
CA PHE A 42 -1.22 -10.32 8.19
C PHE A 42 -1.44 -11.48 9.17
N ALA A 43 -0.37 -12.07 9.71
CA ALA A 43 -0.49 -13.08 10.76
C ALA A 43 -1.10 -12.48 12.04
N ALA A 44 -0.73 -11.25 12.39
CA ALA A 44 -1.30 -10.52 13.52
C ALA A 44 -2.79 -10.19 13.33
N PHE A 45 -3.22 -9.86 12.10
CA PHE A 45 -4.64 -9.68 11.78
C PHE A 45 -5.43 -10.97 12.01
N GLU A 46 -4.91 -12.09 11.53
CA GLU A 46 -5.54 -13.41 11.67
C GLU A 46 -5.65 -13.83 13.14
N ALA A 47 -4.61 -13.55 13.94
CA ALA A 47 -4.58 -13.83 15.37
C ALA A 47 -5.35 -12.80 16.23
N GLY A 48 -5.67 -11.63 15.71
CA GLY A 48 -6.19 -10.49 16.49
C GLY A 48 -5.13 -9.91 17.44
N ASP A 49 -3.83 -10.06 17.11
CA ASP A 49 -2.70 -9.61 17.95
C ASP A 49 -2.27 -8.19 17.57
N ALA A 50 -2.94 -7.20 18.17
CA ALA A 50 -2.62 -5.80 18.00
C ALA A 50 -1.16 -5.44 18.36
N ALA A 51 -0.59 -6.08 19.37
CA ALA A 51 0.77 -5.80 19.80
C ALA A 51 1.80 -6.31 18.79
N ALA A 52 1.59 -7.50 18.22
CA ALA A 52 2.44 -8.02 17.15
C ALA A 52 2.44 -7.11 15.92
N MET A 53 1.26 -6.65 15.50
CA MET A 53 1.11 -5.70 14.39
C MET A 53 1.85 -4.38 14.66
N LEU A 54 1.64 -3.76 15.82
CA LEU A 54 2.22 -2.46 16.16
C LEU A 54 3.76 -2.47 16.24
N ARG A 55 4.38 -3.63 16.46
CA ARG A 55 5.85 -3.76 16.39
C ARG A 55 6.41 -3.66 14.98
N GLN A 56 5.60 -3.88 13.95
CA GLN A 56 6.03 -3.88 12.54
C GLN A 56 5.85 -2.53 11.85
N VAL A 57 5.20 -1.57 12.50
CA VAL A 57 4.82 -0.31 11.89
C VAL A 57 5.49 0.88 12.60
N TYR A 58 5.60 1.99 11.89
CA TYR A 58 5.96 3.28 12.47
C TYR A 58 4.76 3.89 13.18
N PRO A 59 4.91 4.38 14.44
CA PRO A 59 3.79 4.94 15.21
C PRO A 59 3.07 6.11 14.53
N ASP A 60 3.83 6.97 13.86
CA ASP A 60 3.30 8.17 13.18
C ASP A 60 2.75 7.90 11.78
N GLY A 61 2.86 6.66 11.30
CA GLY A 61 2.31 6.23 10.03
C GLY A 61 0.79 6.17 10.02
N ARG A 62 0.22 5.95 8.85
CA ARG A 62 -1.23 5.99 8.63
C ARG A 62 -1.73 4.79 7.84
N VAL A 63 -2.97 4.42 8.13
CA VAL A 63 -3.76 3.50 7.30
C VAL A 63 -4.82 4.31 6.59
N THR A 64 -4.80 4.31 5.27
CA THR A 64 -5.76 5.02 4.40
C THR A 64 -6.53 4.01 3.56
N ALA A 65 -7.84 4.02 3.70
CA ALA A 65 -8.74 3.13 2.97
C ALA A 65 -9.67 3.91 2.06
N THR A 66 -9.93 3.41 0.86
CA THR A 66 -10.92 3.97 -0.05
C THR A 66 -11.78 2.86 -0.67
N GLY A 67 -12.95 3.24 -1.22
CA GLY A 67 -13.87 2.29 -1.85
C GLY A 67 -14.87 1.67 -0.87
N MET A 68 -15.43 0.51 -1.24
CA MET A 68 -16.48 -0.15 -0.48
C MET A 68 -15.91 -1.24 0.43
N ARG A 69 -16.28 -1.19 1.70
CA ARG A 69 -15.90 -2.14 2.75
C ARG A 69 -17.15 -2.57 3.51
N ALA A 70 -17.05 -3.65 4.25
CA ALA A 70 -18.14 -4.07 5.15
C ALA A 70 -18.53 -2.97 6.19
N SER A 71 -17.57 -2.13 6.58
CA SER A 71 -17.77 -1.00 7.51
C SER A 71 -18.24 0.31 6.87
N GLY A 72 -18.56 0.33 5.56
CA GLY A 72 -18.99 1.52 4.82
C GLY A 72 -18.16 1.83 3.59
N SER A 73 -18.39 2.97 2.96
CA SER A 73 -17.73 3.40 1.71
C SER A 73 -17.02 4.74 1.89
N GLY A 74 -16.21 5.11 0.86
CA GLY A 74 -15.49 6.38 0.78
C GLY A 74 -14.10 6.36 1.41
N LEU A 75 -13.50 7.54 1.55
CA LEU A 75 -12.17 7.73 2.11
C LEU A 75 -12.21 7.65 3.64
N ARG A 76 -11.26 6.91 4.21
CA ARG A 76 -11.05 6.83 5.65
C ARG A 76 -9.56 6.78 5.93
N GLN A 77 -9.11 7.62 6.85
CA GLN A 77 -7.74 7.63 7.35
C GLN A 77 -7.72 7.48 8.86
N GLN A 78 -6.73 6.76 9.37
CA GLN A 78 -6.57 6.48 10.80
C GLN A 78 -5.11 6.20 11.13
N SER A 79 -4.74 6.33 12.41
CA SER A 79 -3.44 5.89 12.89
C SER A 79 -3.36 4.35 12.95
N TRP A 80 -2.15 3.81 13.04
CA TRP A 80 -1.95 2.37 13.28
C TRP A 80 -2.57 1.91 14.60
N THR A 81 -2.51 2.74 15.65
CA THR A 81 -3.15 2.43 16.93
C THR A 81 -4.66 2.32 16.80
N GLN A 82 -5.31 3.27 16.12
CA GLN A 82 -6.75 3.22 15.85
C GLN A 82 -7.15 2.02 14.96
N PHE A 83 -6.26 1.60 14.07
CA PHE A 83 -6.48 0.39 13.29
C PHE A 83 -6.37 -0.86 14.17
N ALA A 84 -5.37 -0.92 15.04
CA ALA A 84 -5.12 -2.03 15.95
C ALA A 84 -6.29 -2.27 16.95
N GLU A 85 -6.93 -1.22 17.42
CA GLU A 85 -8.08 -1.31 18.36
C GLU A 85 -9.26 -2.10 17.80
N ARG A 86 -9.30 -2.32 16.48
CA ARG A 86 -10.38 -3.05 15.82
C ARG A 86 -10.04 -4.50 15.53
N LEU A 87 -8.82 -4.92 15.80
CA LEU A 87 -8.42 -6.32 15.65
C LEU A 87 -9.07 -7.14 16.76
N LYS A 88 -9.76 -8.20 16.38
CA LYS A 88 -10.45 -9.09 17.30
C LYS A 88 -10.03 -10.53 17.04
N PRO A 89 -9.57 -11.24 18.06
CA PRO A 89 -9.26 -12.65 17.91
C PRO A 89 -10.52 -13.48 17.62
N GLY A 90 -10.35 -14.54 16.82
CA GLY A 90 -11.41 -15.52 16.61
C GLY A 90 -12.46 -15.18 15.56
N GLU A 91 -12.39 -14.03 14.89
CA GLU A 91 -13.32 -13.67 13.80
C GLU A 91 -13.04 -14.41 12.49
N GLY A 92 -11.94 -15.17 12.41
CA GLY A 92 -11.53 -15.87 11.20
C GLY A 92 -11.15 -14.92 10.05
N PHE A 93 -10.67 -13.73 10.42
CA PHE A 93 -10.17 -12.74 9.45
C PHE A 93 -8.85 -13.23 8.85
N GLN A 94 -8.77 -13.21 7.54
CA GLN A 94 -7.56 -13.54 6.80
C GLN A 94 -7.38 -12.56 5.66
N GLU A 95 -6.19 -12.01 5.53
CA GLU A 95 -5.78 -11.21 4.39
C GLU A 95 -4.59 -11.86 3.70
N ARG A 96 -4.62 -11.87 2.38
CA ARG A 96 -3.52 -12.42 1.55
C ARG A 96 -3.32 -11.53 0.34
N ILE A 97 -2.07 -11.23 0.06
CA ILE A 97 -1.64 -10.60 -1.19
C ILE A 97 -1.12 -11.65 -2.16
N SER A 98 -1.13 -11.32 -3.44
CA SER A 98 -0.54 -12.14 -4.51
C SER A 98 0.29 -11.27 -5.44
N ASP A 99 1.29 -11.86 -6.09
CA ASP A 99 2.09 -11.23 -7.14
C ASP A 99 2.53 -9.78 -6.82
N PRO A 100 3.20 -9.52 -5.67
CA PRO A 100 3.56 -8.18 -5.27
C PRO A 100 4.59 -7.56 -6.21
N ALA A 101 4.34 -6.35 -6.69
CA ALA A 101 5.36 -5.50 -7.28
C ALA A 101 6.11 -4.80 -6.15
N ILE A 102 7.44 -4.95 -6.13
CA ILE A 102 8.30 -4.44 -5.05
C ILE A 102 9.38 -3.56 -5.68
N GLU A 103 9.49 -2.33 -5.20
CA GLU A 103 10.54 -1.38 -5.56
C GLU A 103 11.33 -1.01 -4.30
N ILE A 104 12.64 -0.98 -4.41
CA ILE A 104 13.55 -0.66 -3.29
C ILE A 104 14.59 0.35 -3.76
N ASP A 105 14.73 1.44 -3.02
CA ASP A 105 15.82 2.40 -3.18
C ASP A 105 16.43 2.70 -1.81
N GLY A 106 17.61 2.14 -1.56
CA GLY A 106 18.31 2.29 -0.27
C GLY A 106 17.46 1.80 0.91
N ASP A 107 17.04 2.72 1.76
CA ASP A 107 16.27 2.46 2.97
C ASP A 107 14.76 2.75 2.82
N VAL A 108 14.27 2.88 1.60
CA VAL A 108 12.86 3.06 1.26
C VAL A 108 12.41 1.92 0.35
N ALA A 109 11.21 1.40 0.60
CA ALA A 109 10.59 0.39 -0.26
C ALA A 109 9.09 0.65 -0.45
N MET A 110 8.58 0.22 -1.61
CA MET A 110 7.17 0.19 -1.94
C MET A 110 6.75 -1.24 -2.28
N VAL A 111 5.58 -1.65 -1.79
CA VAL A 111 4.94 -2.91 -2.20
C VAL A 111 3.53 -2.61 -2.68
N TRP A 112 3.25 -2.92 -3.94
CA TRP A 112 1.93 -2.82 -4.56
C TRP A 112 1.42 -4.22 -4.91
N ALA A 113 0.29 -4.63 -4.32
CA ALA A 113 -0.21 -5.98 -4.52
C ALA A 113 -1.75 -6.06 -4.50
N PRO A 114 -2.37 -6.91 -5.31
CA PRO A 114 -3.76 -7.27 -5.13
C PRO A 114 -3.92 -8.07 -3.83
N PHE A 115 -4.99 -7.79 -3.09
CA PHE A 115 -5.32 -8.52 -1.88
C PHE A 115 -6.73 -9.13 -1.93
N VAL A 116 -6.94 -10.15 -1.11
CA VAL A 116 -8.25 -10.73 -0.81
C VAL A 116 -8.38 -10.90 0.70
N VAL A 117 -9.47 -10.38 1.25
CA VAL A 117 -9.87 -10.61 2.64
C VAL A 117 -10.93 -11.68 2.70
N ARG A 118 -10.77 -12.61 3.64
CA ARG A 118 -11.77 -13.62 4.02
C ARG A 118 -12.15 -13.46 5.48
N VAL A 119 -13.40 -13.72 5.78
CA VAL A 119 -13.92 -13.79 7.15
C VAL A 119 -14.71 -15.08 7.27
N GLY A 120 -14.33 -15.94 8.21
CA GLY A 120 -14.95 -17.26 8.35
C GLY A 120 -14.85 -18.11 7.06
N GLY A 121 -13.74 -18.01 6.32
CA GLY A 121 -13.50 -18.71 5.06
C GLY A 121 -14.20 -18.13 3.82
N LYS A 122 -15.09 -17.14 3.97
CA LYS A 122 -15.80 -16.50 2.86
C LYS A 122 -15.12 -15.20 2.45
N VAL A 123 -15.04 -14.93 1.14
CA VAL A 123 -14.54 -13.66 0.63
C VAL A 123 -15.42 -12.52 1.12
N SER A 124 -14.82 -11.56 1.81
CA SER A 124 -15.46 -10.35 2.33
C SER A 124 -15.26 -9.17 1.40
N ASN A 125 -14.02 -8.93 1.01
CA ASN A 125 -13.63 -7.85 0.09
C ASN A 125 -12.28 -8.16 -0.56
N CYS A 126 -11.96 -7.38 -1.57
CA CYS A 126 -10.68 -7.42 -2.26
C CYS A 126 -10.31 -6.03 -2.79
N GLY A 127 -9.07 -5.85 -3.18
CA GLY A 127 -8.58 -4.59 -3.73
C GLY A 127 -7.10 -4.64 -4.03
N TYR A 128 -6.46 -3.51 -3.83
CA TYR A 128 -5.02 -3.37 -3.90
C TYR A 128 -4.49 -2.69 -2.66
N ASP A 129 -3.42 -3.23 -2.12
CA ASP A 129 -2.61 -2.64 -1.07
C ASP A 129 -1.42 -1.91 -1.68
N LEU A 130 -1.12 -0.75 -1.13
CA LEU A 130 0.12 -0.02 -1.28
C LEU A 130 0.74 0.14 0.10
N PHE A 131 1.82 -0.59 0.35
CA PHE A 131 2.67 -0.38 1.51
C PHE A 131 3.85 0.49 1.11
N ASP A 132 4.16 1.51 1.89
CA ASP A 132 5.46 2.16 1.90
C ASP A 132 6.20 1.79 3.19
N LEU A 133 7.45 1.41 3.04
CA LEU A 133 8.29 0.92 4.12
C LEU A 133 9.58 1.74 4.19
N VAL A 134 10.13 1.81 5.39
CA VAL A 134 11.44 2.38 5.65
C VAL A 134 12.28 1.39 6.44
N ARG A 135 13.60 1.39 6.19
CA ARG A 135 14.54 0.59 6.96
C ARG A 135 15.20 1.48 8.00
N ASP A 136 14.92 1.18 9.26
CA ASP A 136 15.49 1.87 10.42
C ASP A 136 16.38 0.90 11.21
N ASN A 137 17.64 1.28 11.42
CA ASN A 137 18.62 0.45 12.11
C ASN A 137 18.70 -0.98 11.54
N GLY A 138 18.64 -1.13 10.21
CA GLY A 138 18.71 -2.40 9.50
C GLY A 138 17.41 -3.22 9.50
N THR A 139 16.32 -2.71 10.08
CA THR A 139 15.03 -3.39 10.15
C THR A 139 13.98 -2.67 9.33
N TRP A 140 13.32 -3.39 8.41
CA TRP A 140 12.20 -2.85 7.66
C TRP A 140 10.95 -2.69 8.54
N LYS A 141 10.31 -1.53 8.43
CA LYS A 141 9.03 -1.23 9.09
C LYS A 141 8.07 -0.58 8.11
N ILE A 142 6.79 -0.89 8.25
CA ILE A 142 5.74 -0.26 7.43
C ILE A 142 5.50 1.15 7.96
N MET A 143 5.70 2.15 7.11
CA MET A 143 5.34 3.54 7.40
C MET A 143 3.83 3.72 7.21
N ASN A 144 3.33 3.47 6.00
CA ASN A 144 1.91 3.62 5.70
C ASN A 144 1.36 2.41 4.93
N LEU A 145 0.05 2.24 5.04
CA LEU A 145 -0.75 1.39 4.18
C LEU A 145 -1.86 2.22 3.55
N THR A 146 -1.91 2.25 2.23
CA THR A 146 -3.06 2.79 1.49
C THR A 146 -3.70 1.68 0.69
N PHE A 147 -5.01 1.49 0.82
CA PHE A 147 -5.68 0.43 0.07
C PHE A 147 -7.00 0.87 -0.56
N SER A 148 -7.26 0.32 -1.73
CA SER A 148 -8.59 0.32 -2.34
C SER A 148 -9.38 -0.88 -1.87
N SER A 149 -10.71 -0.81 -1.87
CA SER A 149 -11.53 -1.95 -1.48
C SER A 149 -12.84 -2.00 -2.25
N ARG A 150 -13.27 -3.23 -2.58
CA ARG A 150 -14.57 -3.52 -3.17
C ARG A 150 -15.11 -4.85 -2.64
N THR A 151 -16.42 -5.00 -2.65
CA THR A 151 -17.11 -6.21 -2.18
C THR A 151 -17.67 -7.05 -3.32
N THR A 152 -17.48 -6.62 -4.57
CA THR A 152 -17.92 -7.31 -5.78
C THR A 152 -16.77 -7.51 -6.76
N GLY A 153 -16.84 -8.52 -7.62
CA GLY A 153 -15.79 -8.83 -8.60
C GLY A 153 -14.48 -9.29 -7.95
N CYS A 154 -14.54 -9.84 -6.74
CA CYS A 154 -13.38 -10.45 -6.10
C CYS A 154 -13.12 -11.84 -6.67
N PRO A 155 -11.83 -12.29 -6.71
CA PRO A 155 -11.51 -13.65 -7.15
C PRO A 155 -12.21 -14.69 -6.28
N ALA A 156 -12.88 -15.65 -6.92
CA ALA A 156 -13.31 -16.87 -6.28
C ALA A 156 -12.10 -17.81 -6.24
N GLN A 157 -11.66 -18.21 -5.08
CA GLN A 157 -10.73 -19.34 -4.92
C GLN A 157 -11.47 -20.51 -4.32
#